data_0f73fc09640bbc027a29b731b9f706ff
#
_entry.id   0f73fc09640bbc027a29b731b9f706ff
#
_cell.length_a   1.000
_cell.length_b   1.000
_cell.length_c   1.000
_cell.angle_alpha   90.00
_cell.angle_beta   90.00
_cell.angle_gamma   90.00
#
_symmetry.space_group_name_H-M   'P 1'
#
loop_
_entity.id
_entity.type
_entity.pdbx_description
1 polymer ?
#
loop_
_entity_poly.entity_id
_entity_poly.type
_entity_poly.pdbx_seq_one_letter_code
_entity_poly.pdbx_strand_id
1 'polypeptide(L)'
;VGGDQRLHPVLAVGRGPDGYAHLVSWRPTVRDESGLVHSTHFRPRLAALDWNPLGHPDKTGGRTGTPAVAVDAEGRAHVFVRNKGGGVSMLAQKEKGGWDPWRDLKGRDVQEDLAAVTGERGRVELYAAVPGGILHWRQEEPGAQPVLEEALETPVRPGTLRALATSPGSTTLFFTDESGDLCAWRPGTKPVALLATAGPGAVSAIRCELDGHDCTLLAQRSASGRVVFAAYPTEDEAAGAWWTESGPGLPADALVSLAEDDAGRVVAATLLPSTGELLLTRRKDEPGLALEAWRAV
;
A
#
# COMPACT_ATOMS: atom_id res chain seq x y z
N VAL A 1 -4.36 2.88 -18.76
CA VAL A 1 -3.76 1.59 -18.46
C VAL A 1 -4.85 0.51 -18.54
N GLY A 2 -4.79 -0.37 -19.52
CA GLY A 2 -5.60 -1.58 -19.61
C GLY A 2 -7.08 -1.44 -19.96
N GLY A 3 -7.50 -0.42 -20.72
CA GLY A 3 -8.90 -0.17 -21.06
C GLY A 3 -9.68 -1.40 -21.56
N ASP A 4 -9.07 -2.26 -22.35
CA ASP A 4 -9.69 -3.47 -22.91
C ASP A 4 -9.36 -4.76 -22.12
N GLN A 5 -8.60 -4.66 -21.03
CA GLN A 5 -8.06 -5.82 -20.32
C GLN A 5 -9.06 -6.47 -19.34
N ARG A 6 -10.23 -5.88 -19.12
CA ARG A 6 -11.25 -6.37 -18.16
C ARG A 6 -10.67 -6.67 -16.77
N LEU A 7 -9.78 -5.81 -16.30
CA LEU A 7 -9.21 -5.96 -14.95
C LEU A 7 -10.29 -5.72 -13.90
N HIS A 8 -10.18 -6.43 -12.78
CA HIS A 8 -10.93 -6.05 -11.59
C HIS A 8 -10.50 -4.66 -11.09
N PRO A 9 -11.37 -3.88 -10.44
CA PRO A 9 -11.07 -2.52 -9.97
C PRO A 9 -10.18 -2.52 -8.71
N VAL A 10 -9.16 -3.36 -8.73
CA VAL A 10 -8.17 -3.53 -7.66
C VAL A 10 -6.80 -3.56 -8.31
N LEU A 11 -5.95 -2.61 -7.96
CA LEU A 11 -4.60 -2.49 -8.51
C LEU A 11 -3.59 -2.36 -7.36
N ALA A 12 -2.66 -3.30 -7.29
CA ALA A 12 -1.47 -3.17 -6.47
C ALA A 12 -0.32 -2.59 -7.28
N VAL A 13 0.45 -1.71 -6.66
CA VAL A 13 1.60 -1.05 -7.28
C VAL A 13 2.81 -1.15 -6.35
N GLY A 14 3.93 -1.65 -6.89
CA GLY A 14 5.24 -1.60 -6.24
C GLY A 14 6.22 -0.85 -7.14
N ARG A 15 7.04 0.02 -6.56
CA ARG A 15 8.09 0.76 -7.28
C ARG A 15 9.46 0.21 -6.92
N GLY A 16 10.27 -0.09 -7.93
CA GLY A 16 11.64 -0.55 -7.77
C GLY A 16 12.67 0.58 -7.66
N PRO A 17 13.92 0.26 -7.27
CA PRO A 17 15.01 1.21 -7.20
C PRO A 17 15.39 1.78 -8.57
N ASP A 18 15.06 1.08 -9.65
CA ASP A 18 15.19 1.50 -11.05
C ASP A 18 14.12 2.51 -11.48
N GLY A 19 13.17 2.83 -10.59
CA GLY A 19 12.04 3.71 -10.84
C GLY A 19 10.88 3.04 -11.59
N TYR A 20 10.98 1.74 -11.92
CA TYR A 20 9.91 1.02 -12.59
C TYR A 20 8.76 0.74 -11.63
N ALA A 21 7.54 0.90 -12.13
CA ALA A 21 6.34 0.54 -11.38
C ALA A 21 5.81 -0.82 -11.86
N HIS A 22 5.72 -1.77 -10.95
CA HIS A 22 5.11 -3.07 -11.15
C HIS A 22 3.64 -3.02 -10.76
N LEU A 23 2.78 -3.30 -11.72
CA LEU A 23 1.33 -3.23 -11.58
C LEU A 23 0.78 -4.67 -11.54
N VAL A 24 -0.03 -4.98 -10.55
CA VAL A 24 -0.66 -6.31 -10.41
C VAL A 24 -2.15 -6.16 -10.15
N SER A 25 -2.94 -6.93 -10.88
CA SER A 25 -4.40 -6.96 -10.73
C SER A 25 -4.94 -8.35 -11.00
N TRP A 26 -6.20 -8.56 -10.64
CA TRP A 26 -6.96 -9.72 -11.05
C TRP A 26 -7.60 -9.50 -12.42
N ARG A 27 -7.64 -10.53 -13.24
CA ARG A 27 -8.32 -10.58 -14.53
C ARG A 27 -9.20 -11.81 -14.61
N PRO A 28 -10.48 -11.70 -15.03
CA PRO A 28 -11.32 -12.87 -15.31
C PRO A 28 -10.68 -13.75 -16.38
N THR A 29 -10.75 -15.07 -16.20
CA THR A 29 -10.33 -16.05 -17.19
C THR A 29 -11.54 -16.59 -17.98
N VAL A 30 -11.27 -17.38 -19.02
CA VAL A 30 -12.31 -17.96 -19.88
C VAL A 30 -13.28 -18.91 -19.15
N ARG A 31 -12.92 -19.34 -17.94
CA ARG A 31 -13.71 -20.29 -17.12
C ARG A 31 -14.43 -19.64 -15.94
N ASP A 32 -14.69 -18.33 -16.00
CA ASP A 32 -15.20 -17.53 -14.86
C ASP A 32 -14.32 -17.57 -13.60
N GLU A 33 -13.12 -18.07 -13.72
CA GLU A 33 -12.07 -17.98 -12.70
C GLU A 33 -11.34 -16.65 -12.84
N SER A 34 -10.59 -16.26 -11.82
CA SER A 34 -9.73 -15.08 -11.89
C SER A 34 -8.27 -15.50 -11.82
N GLY A 35 -7.44 -14.93 -12.66
CA GLY A 35 -5.99 -15.05 -12.61
C GLY A 35 -5.31 -13.71 -12.33
N LEU A 36 -4.18 -13.75 -11.67
CA LEU A 36 -3.35 -12.56 -11.53
C LEU A 36 -2.63 -12.23 -12.83
N VAL A 37 -2.53 -10.95 -13.11
CA VAL A 37 -1.78 -10.41 -14.24
C VAL A 37 -0.86 -9.30 -13.78
N HIS A 38 0.26 -9.16 -14.45
CA HIS A 38 1.30 -8.18 -14.16
C HIS A 38 1.61 -7.35 -15.40
N SER A 39 1.87 -6.08 -15.18
CA SER A 39 2.41 -5.16 -16.18
C SER A 39 3.50 -4.29 -15.55
N THR A 40 4.45 -3.83 -16.34
CA THR A 40 5.47 -2.88 -15.91
C THR A 40 5.28 -1.55 -16.59
N HIS A 41 5.33 -0.48 -15.82
CA HIS A 41 5.42 0.89 -16.31
C HIS A 41 6.82 1.41 -16.02
N PHE A 42 7.61 1.62 -17.07
CA PHE A 42 9.04 1.91 -16.96
C PHE A 42 9.44 3.34 -17.36
N ARG A 43 8.53 4.14 -17.90
CA ARG A 43 8.80 5.54 -18.26
C ARG A 43 7.56 6.40 -18.05
N PRO A 44 7.73 7.60 -17.46
CA PRO A 44 6.67 8.59 -17.39
C PRO A 44 6.08 8.90 -18.77
N ARG A 45 4.77 9.14 -18.83
CA ARG A 45 4.02 9.49 -20.05
C ARG A 45 3.92 8.39 -21.13
N LEU A 46 4.49 7.23 -20.93
CA LEU A 46 4.26 6.07 -21.77
C LEU A 46 3.15 5.18 -21.18
N ALA A 47 2.54 4.38 -22.02
CA ALA A 47 1.66 3.31 -21.54
C ALA A 47 2.47 2.25 -20.78
N ALA A 48 1.86 1.58 -19.82
CA ALA A 48 2.42 0.38 -19.24
C ALA A 48 2.54 -0.71 -20.31
N LEU A 49 3.48 -1.63 -20.12
CA LEU A 49 3.64 -2.80 -20.98
C LEU A 49 2.38 -3.68 -20.99
N ASP A 50 2.35 -4.65 -21.86
CA ASP A 50 1.27 -5.64 -21.92
C ASP A 50 1.09 -6.38 -20.59
N TRP A 51 -0.14 -6.73 -20.28
CA TRP A 51 -0.50 -7.48 -19.11
C TRP A 51 -0.22 -8.97 -19.30
N ASN A 52 0.75 -9.49 -18.59
CA ASN A 52 1.18 -10.88 -18.66
C ASN A 52 0.56 -11.70 -17.50
N PRO A 53 0.12 -12.93 -17.76
CA PRO A 53 -0.47 -13.76 -16.72
C PRO A 53 0.58 -14.23 -15.73
N LEU A 54 0.26 -14.13 -14.44
CA LEU A 54 1.02 -14.70 -13.31
C LEU A 54 0.43 -16.03 -12.85
N GLY A 55 -0.75 -16.42 -13.37
CA GLY A 55 -1.48 -17.58 -12.91
C GLY A 55 -2.22 -17.35 -11.60
N HIS A 56 -2.37 -18.44 -10.83
CA HIS A 56 -3.08 -18.43 -9.56
C HIS A 56 -2.34 -19.32 -8.54
N PRO A 57 -2.22 -18.94 -7.25
CA PRO A 57 -1.56 -19.77 -6.24
C PRO A 57 -2.32 -21.08 -5.97
N ASP A 58 -3.64 -21.08 -6.11
CA ASP A 58 -4.49 -22.24 -5.88
C ASP A 58 -4.91 -22.89 -7.22
N LYS A 59 -5.07 -24.20 -7.23
CA LYS A 59 -5.44 -24.96 -8.45
C LYS A 59 -6.82 -24.59 -9.01
N THR A 60 -7.71 -24.13 -8.16
CA THR A 60 -9.04 -23.67 -8.53
C THR A 60 -9.11 -22.18 -8.33
N GLY A 61 -9.16 -21.42 -9.41
CA GLY A 61 -9.11 -19.99 -9.40
C GLY A 61 -10.32 -19.31 -8.78
N GLY A 62 -10.08 -18.20 -8.15
CA GLY A 62 -11.07 -17.29 -7.57
C GLY A 62 -10.32 -16.16 -6.91
N ARG A 63 -10.87 -14.94 -6.92
CA ARG A 63 -10.25 -13.81 -6.27
C ARG A 63 -10.20 -14.04 -4.75
N THR A 64 -9.02 -13.93 -4.14
CA THR A 64 -8.80 -14.20 -2.72
C THR A 64 -8.44 -12.94 -1.92
N GLY A 65 -8.76 -11.76 -2.43
CA GLY A 65 -8.49 -10.46 -1.82
C GLY A 65 -7.67 -9.55 -2.73
N THR A 66 -7.21 -8.44 -2.19
CA THR A 66 -6.33 -7.49 -2.86
C THR A 66 -4.90 -8.02 -2.89
N PRO A 67 -4.22 -8.10 -4.05
CA PRO A 67 -2.80 -8.42 -4.09
C PRO A 67 -1.98 -7.30 -3.44
N ALA A 68 -0.80 -7.64 -2.91
CA ALA A 68 0.20 -6.67 -2.51
C ALA A 68 1.49 -6.88 -3.31
N VAL A 69 2.23 -5.80 -3.55
CA VAL A 69 3.47 -5.83 -4.34
C VAL A 69 4.53 -4.98 -3.66
N ALA A 70 5.72 -5.53 -3.52
CA ALA A 70 6.93 -4.78 -3.17
C ALA A 70 8.08 -5.20 -4.09
N VAL A 71 9.06 -4.32 -4.26
CA VAL A 71 10.23 -4.57 -5.12
C VAL A 71 11.47 -4.41 -4.26
N ASP A 72 12.31 -5.45 -4.19
CA ASP A 72 13.52 -5.42 -3.36
C ASP A 72 14.64 -4.54 -3.96
N ALA A 73 15.75 -4.42 -3.23
CA ALA A 73 16.89 -3.62 -3.69
C ALA A 73 17.58 -4.16 -4.95
N GLU A 74 17.36 -5.43 -5.29
CA GLU A 74 17.86 -6.04 -6.53
C GLU A 74 16.93 -5.80 -7.72
N GLY A 75 15.83 -5.06 -7.52
CA GLY A 75 14.82 -4.77 -8.54
C GLY A 75 13.86 -5.92 -8.81
N ARG A 76 13.79 -6.92 -7.94
CA ARG A 76 12.88 -8.07 -8.10
C ARG A 76 11.52 -7.76 -7.49
N ALA A 77 10.47 -7.89 -8.27
CA ALA A 77 9.11 -7.75 -7.78
C ALA A 77 8.66 -9.00 -7.04
N HIS A 78 8.03 -8.80 -5.89
CA HIS A 78 7.41 -9.81 -5.05
C HIS A 78 5.93 -9.54 -4.97
N VAL A 79 5.12 -10.50 -5.40
CA VAL A 79 3.65 -10.42 -5.42
C VAL A 79 3.10 -11.33 -4.34
N PHE A 80 2.24 -10.80 -3.50
CA PHE A 80 1.63 -11.51 -2.38
C PHE A 80 0.12 -11.52 -2.54
N VAL A 81 -0.49 -12.66 -2.24
CA VAL A 81 -1.94 -12.81 -2.17
C VAL A 81 -2.32 -13.75 -1.04
N ARG A 82 -3.49 -13.53 -0.47
CA ARG A 82 -4.12 -14.52 0.38
C ARG A 82 -4.42 -15.77 -0.43
N ASN A 83 -4.19 -16.95 0.13
CA ASN A 83 -4.56 -18.20 -0.49
C ASN A 83 -5.86 -18.78 0.10
N LYS A 84 -6.44 -19.79 -0.53
CA LYS A 84 -7.68 -20.44 -0.08
C LYS A 84 -7.55 -21.13 1.28
N GLY A 85 -6.33 -21.47 1.69
CA GLY A 85 -6.03 -22.04 3.00
C GLY A 85 -6.03 -21.02 4.13
N GLY A 86 -6.28 -19.75 3.84
CA GLY A 86 -6.25 -18.66 4.83
C GLY A 86 -4.84 -18.17 5.18
N GLY A 87 -3.82 -18.63 4.49
CA GLY A 87 -2.43 -18.13 4.58
C GLY A 87 -2.11 -17.17 3.44
N VAL A 88 -0.81 -16.93 3.23
CA VAL A 88 -0.28 -16.08 2.16
C VAL A 88 0.53 -16.91 1.17
N SER A 89 0.33 -16.68 -0.11
CA SER A 89 1.19 -17.17 -1.19
C SER A 89 1.96 -16.03 -1.84
N MET A 90 3.20 -16.31 -2.23
CA MET A 90 4.10 -15.37 -2.88
C MET A 90 4.55 -15.87 -4.24
N LEU A 91 4.73 -14.93 -5.15
CA LEU A 91 5.40 -15.10 -6.43
C LEU A 91 6.54 -14.07 -6.52
N ALA A 92 7.76 -14.52 -6.81
CA ALA A 92 8.91 -13.62 -6.94
C ALA A 92 9.43 -13.59 -8.38
N GLN A 93 9.86 -12.43 -8.83
CA GLN A 93 10.55 -12.27 -10.10
C GLN A 93 11.97 -12.84 -10.02
N LYS A 94 12.40 -13.54 -11.07
CA LYS A 94 13.76 -14.08 -11.17
C LYS A 94 14.74 -12.99 -11.60
N GLU A 95 16.00 -13.10 -11.18
CA GLU A 95 17.09 -12.20 -11.57
C GLU A 95 17.21 -12.03 -13.11
N LYS A 96 17.04 -13.11 -13.87
CA LYS A 96 17.16 -13.10 -15.34
C LYS A 96 15.83 -12.91 -16.07
N GLY A 97 14.81 -12.43 -15.36
CA GLY A 97 13.46 -12.28 -15.88
C GLY A 97 12.59 -13.54 -15.75
N GLY A 98 11.29 -13.34 -15.89
CA GLY A 98 10.27 -14.36 -15.60
C GLY A 98 9.99 -14.48 -14.10
N TRP A 99 9.21 -15.49 -13.73
CA TRP A 99 8.71 -15.65 -12.36
C TRP A 99 9.05 -17.04 -11.80
N ASP A 100 9.28 -17.10 -10.50
CA ASP A 100 9.37 -18.35 -9.75
C ASP A 100 7.99 -19.02 -9.66
N PRO A 101 7.91 -20.31 -9.29
CA PRO A 101 6.63 -20.90 -8.91
C PRO A 101 6.03 -20.22 -7.67
N TRP A 102 4.70 -20.25 -7.56
CA TRP A 102 4.01 -19.84 -6.34
C TRP A 102 4.53 -20.61 -5.12
N ARG A 103 4.81 -19.90 -4.05
CA ARG A 103 5.30 -20.44 -2.77
C ARG A 103 4.31 -20.07 -1.66
N ASP A 104 4.02 -21.01 -0.80
CA ASP A 104 3.22 -20.81 0.40
C ASP A 104 4.09 -20.27 1.53
N LEU A 105 3.83 -19.05 1.98
CA LEU A 105 4.51 -18.40 3.11
C LEU A 105 3.88 -18.79 4.45
N LYS A 106 2.87 -19.68 4.44
CA LYS A 106 2.11 -20.05 5.64
C LYS A 106 1.25 -18.89 6.18
N GLY A 107 1.00 -18.87 7.46
CA GLY A 107 -0.01 -18.04 8.11
C GLY A 107 -1.33 -18.78 8.23
N ARG A 108 -2.23 -18.25 9.05
CA ARG A 108 -3.60 -18.73 9.22
C ARG A 108 -4.54 -17.56 9.44
N ASP A 109 -5.77 -17.74 8.99
CA ASP A 109 -6.86 -16.80 9.22
C ASP A 109 -6.53 -15.36 8.75
N VAL A 110 -5.64 -15.26 7.75
CA VAL A 110 -5.27 -13.99 7.12
C VAL A 110 -6.50 -13.36 6.48
N GLN A 111 -6.72 -12.10 6.79
CA GLN A 111 -7.78 -11.29 6.22
C GLN A 111 -7.43 -10.82 4.80
N GLU A 112 -8.39 -10.21 4.11
CA GLU A 112 -8.24 -9.96 2.66
C GLU A 112 -7.12 -8.99 2.30
N ASP A 113 -6.80 -8.03 3.18
CA ASP A 113 -5.85 -6.98 2.87
C ASP A 113 -4.46 -7.28 3.40
N LEU A 114 -3.51 -7.12 2.51
CA LEU A 114 -2.09 -7.26 2.77
C LEU A 114 -1.40 -5.92 2.57
N ALA A 115 -0.42 -5.59 3.40
CA ALA A 115 0.45 -4.43 3.22
C ALA A 115 1.88 -4.90 2.99
N ALA A 116 2.42 -4.61 1.79
CA ALA A 116 3.81 -4.91 1.45
C ALA A 116 4.60 -3.62 1.26
N VAL A 117 5.85 -3.63 1.65
CA VAL A 117 6.76 -2.51 1.55
C VAL A 117 8.20 -3.00 1.35
N THR A 118 9.02 -2.16 0.75
CA THR A 118 10.47 -2.34 0.73
C THR A 118 11.05 -1.47 1.83
N GLY A 119 11.47 -2.12 2.88
CA GLY A 119 11.95 -1.49 4.11
C GLY A 119 13.47 -1.44 4.20
N GLU A 120 13.99 -1.73 5.38
CA GLU A 120 15.40 -1.68 5.73
C GLU A 120 16.28 -2.43 4.73
N ARG A 121 17.33 -1.76 4.27
CA ARG A 121 18.34 -2.32 3.33
C ARG A 121 17.73 -2.89 2.04
N GLY A 122 16.56 -2.39 1.64
CA GLY A 122 15.88 -2.86 0.44
C GLY A 122 15.28 -4.26 0.54
N ARG A 123 15.03 -4.74 1.76
CA ARG A 123 14.35 -6.01 2.02
C ARG A 123 12.84 -5.82 1.94
N VAL A 124 12.17 -6.81 1.40
CA VAL A 124 10.71 -6.81 1.37
C VAL A 124 10.16 -7.25 2.72
N GLU A 125 9.18 -6.50 3.19
CA GLU A 125 8.36 -6.80 4.36
C GLU A 125 6.90 -6.91 3.96
N LEU A 126 6.18 -7.84 4.58
CA LEU A 126 4.76 -8.09 4.38
C LEU A 126 4.05 -8.15 5.72
N TYR A 127 2.92 -7.49 5.80
CA TYR A 127 2.04 -7.48 6.96
C TYR A 127 0.65 -7.97 6.57
N ALA A 128 0.03 -8.76 7.43
CA ALA A 128 -1.32 -9.27 7.21
C ALA A 128 -2.10 -9.26 8.52
N ALA A 129 -3.30 -8.71 8.51
CA ALA A 129 -4.20 -8.77 9.63
C ALA A 129 -4.75 -10.20 9.82
N VAL A 130 -4.83 -10.63 11.07
CA VAL A 130 -5.48 -11.87 11.51
C VAL A 130 -6.38 -11.56 12.70
N PRO A 131 -7.35 -12.43 13.06
CA PRO A 131 -8.08 -12.28 14.31
C PRO A 131 -7.11 -12.16 15.49
N GLY A 132 -7.15 -11.04 16.19
CA GLY A 132 -6.32 -10.77 17.37
C GLY A 132 -4.93 -10.20 17.10
N GLY A 133 -4.53 -9.94 15.83
CA GLY A 133 -3.19 -9.39 15.59
C GLY A 133 -2.78 -9.16 14.16
N ILE A 134 -1.49 -9.03 13.99
CA ILE A 134 -0.83 -8.82 12.68
C ILE A 134 0.31 -9.82 12.54
N LEU A 135 0.32 -10.58 11.47
CA LEU A 135 1.47 -11.39 11.05
C LEU A 135 2.44 -10.52 10.26
N HIS A 136 3.74 -10.74 10.47
CA HIS A 136 4.81 -10.04 9.79
C HIS A 136 5.79 -11.03 9.17
N TRP A 137 6.09 -10.86 7.88
CA TRP A 137 7.14 -11.59 7.17
C TRP A 137 8.19 -10.60 6.68
N ARG A 138 9.45 -10.98 6.75
CA ARG A 138 10.56 -10.16 6.30
C ARG A 138 11.61 -11.00 5.57
N GLN A 139 12.21 -10.46 4.53
CA GLN A 139 13.41 -11.03 3.91
C GLN A 139 14.60 -10.88 4.84
N GLU A 140 15.47 -11.89 4.92
CA GLU A 140 16.77 -11.78 5.61
C GLU A 140 17.72 -10.89 4.80
N GLU A 141 17.68 -11.04 3.46
CA GLU A 141 18.42 -10.23 2.49
C GLU A 141 17.58 -10.06 1.21
N PRO A 142 17.83 -9.02 0.37
CA PRO A 142 17.18 -8.89 -0.91
C PRO A 142 17.27 -10.16 -1.75
N GLY A 143 16.18 -10.52 -2.43
CA GLY A 143 16.09 -11.76 -3.23
C GLY A 143 15.78 -13.03 -2.43
N ALA A 144 15.92 -13.03 -1.10
CA ALA A 144 15.55 -14.18 -0.27
C ALA A 144 14.01 -14.31 -0.14
N GLN A 145 13.55 -15.51 0.20
CA GLN A 145 12.14 -15.69 0.56
C GLN A 145 11.87 -15.06 1.93
N PRO A 146 10.81 -14.23 2.07
CA PRO A 146 10.41 -13.70 3.36
C PRO A 146 10.06 -14.82 4.34
N VAL A 147 10.52 -14.69 5.57
CA VAL A 147 10.23 -15.61 6.69
C VAL A 147 9.29 -14.93 7.68
N LEU A 148 8.45 -15.74 8.33
CA LEU A 148 7.54 -15.28 9.37
C LEU A 148 8.35 -14.86 10.60
N GLU A 149 8.18 -13.61 11.00
CA GLU A 149 8.74 -13.00 12.20
C GLU A 149 7.74 -13.06 13.37
N GLU A 150 8.09 -12.43 14.48
CA GLU A 150 7.19 -12.29 15.62
C GLU A 150 5.92 -11.51 15.25
N ALA A 151 4.76 -12.03 15.60
CA ALA A 151 3.47 -11.39 15.36
C ALA A 151 3.20 -10.29 16.39
N LEU A 152 2.49 -9.24 15.99
CA LEU A 152 1.93 -8.26 16.91
C LEU A 152 0.58 -8.77 17.44
N GLU A 153 0.49 -8.98 18.74
CA GLU A 153 -0.75 -9.39 19.43
C GLU A 153 -1.61 -8.16 19.79
N THR A 154 -2.11 -7.46 18.78
CA THR A 154 -3.00 -6.32 18.95
C THR A 154 -4.12 -6.42 17.94
N PRO A 155 -5.39 -6.52 18.36
CA PRO A 155 -6.52 -6.59 17.45
C PRO A 155 -6.59 -5.35 16.55
N VAL A 156 -6.84 -5.56 15.27
CA VAL A 156 -6.87 -4.50 14.26
C VAL A 156 -8.15 -4.59 13.42
N ARG A 157 -8.63 -3.44 12.97
CA ARG A 157 -9.75 -3.42 12.02
C ARG A 157 -9.28 -3.89 10.65
N PRO A 158 -9.99 -4.82 10.01
CA PRO A 158 -9.68 -5.25 8.65
C PRO A 158 -9.68 -4.08 7.66
N GLY A 159 -8.82 -4.16 6.66
CA GLY A 159 -8.77 -3.15 5.59
C GLY A 159 -8.08 -1.85 5.99
N THR A 160 -7.36 -1.81 7.11
CA THR A 160 -6.73 -0.58 7.61
C THR A 160 -5.21 -0.60 7.59
N LEU A 161 -4.58 -1.69 7.15
CA LEU A 161 -3.12 -1.79 7.14
C LEU A 161 -2.49 -0.92 6.06
N ARG A 162 -1.47 -0.15 6.45
CA ARG A 162 -0.60 0.60 5.54
C ARG A 162 0.84 0.56 6.03
N ALA A 163 1.74 0.00 5.25
CA ALA A 163 3.17 0.00 5.55
C ALA A 163 3.88 1.12 4.80
N LEU A 164 4.86 1.75 5.46
CA LEU A 164 5.69 2.83 4.94
C LEU A 164 7.13 2.63 5.42
N ALA A 165 8.11 2.67 4.51
CA ALA A 165 9.50 2.83 4.89
C ALA A 165 9.73 4.27 5.39
N THR A 166 9.92 4.43 6.70
CA THR A 166 10.06 5.75 7.35
C THR A 166 11.53 6.21 7.42
N SER A 167 12.46 5.27 7.40
CA SER A 167 13.88 5.55 7.24
C SER A 167 14.59 4.37 6.55
N PRO A 168 15.88 4.49 6.19
CA PRO A 168 16.63 3.34 5.65
C PRO A 168 16.70 2.13 6.58
N GLY A 169 16.44 2.33 7.87
CA GLY A 169 16.51 1.30 8.90
C GLY A 169 15.16 0.91 9.50
N SER A 170 14.07 1.55 9.09
CA SER A 170 12.76 1.38 9.74
C SER A 170 11.60 1.31 8.76
N THR A 171 10.66 0.44 9.09
CA THR A 171 9.33 0.40 8.49
C THR A 171 8.30 0.70 9.58
N THR A 172 7.40 1.63 9.33
CA THR A 172 6.23 1.89 10.18
C THR A 172 4.98 1.32 9.54
N LEU A 173 4.27 0.50 10.28
CA LEU A 173 2.94 0.01 9.91
C LEU A 173 1.88 0.88 10.60
N PHE A 174 0.96 1.42 9.81
CA PHE A 174 -0.23 2.12 10.27
C PHE A 174 -1.43 1.17 10.23
N PHE A 175 -2.26 1.22 11.24
CA PHE A 175 -3.52 0.46 11.31
C PHE A 175 -4.50 1.14 12.25
N THR A 176 -5.78 0.83 12.10
CA THR A 176 -6.81 1.25 13.06
C THR A 176 -7.07 0.11 14.02
N ASP A 177 -6.98 0.36 15.32
CA ASP A 177 -7.32 -0.60 16.34
C ASP A 177 -8.85 -0.76 16.54
N GLU A 178 -9.27 -1.67 17.41
CA GLU A 178 -10.70 -1.87 17.70
C GLU A 178 -11.36 -0.65 18.37
N SER A 179 -10.60 0.16 19.10
CA SER A 179 -11.08 1.40 19.74
C SER A 179 -11.36 2.50 18.73
N GLY A 180 -10.77 2.40 17.54
CA GLY A 180 -10.90 3.40 16.48
C GLY A 180 -9.75 4.39 16.46
N ASP A 181 -8.66 4.09 17.13
CA ASP A 181 -7.46 4.89 17.05
C ASP A 181 -6.56 4.43 15.92
N LEU A 182 -6.05 5.39 15.15
CA LEU A 182 -4.97 5.16 14.19
C LEU A 182 -3.67 4.99 14.96
N CYS A 183 -3.10 3.81 14.85
CA CYS A 183 -1.85 3.43 15.50
C CYS A 183 -0.70 3.39 14.49
N ALA A 184 0.50 3.73 14.96
CA ALA A 184 1.77 3.47 14.30
C ALA A 184 2.54 2.40 15.07
N TRP A 185 3.11 1.45 14.35
CA TRP A 185 3.91 0.37 14.94
C TRP A 185 5.16 0.09 14.11
N ARG A 186 6.29 -0.03 14.79
CA ARG A 186 7.55 -0.54 14.22
C ARG A 186 7.85 -1.90 14.85
N PRO A 187 8.25 -2.92 14.07
CA PRO A 187 8.63 -4.22 14.60
C PRO A 187 9.63 -4.10 15.75
N GLY A 188 9.41 -4.85 16.83
CA GLY A 188 10.23 -4.79 18.05
C GLY A 188 9.86 -3.68 19.04
N THR A 189 8.84 -2.86 18.75
CA THR A 189 8.34 -1.81 19.67
C THR A 189 6.88 -2.08 20.06
N LYS A 190 6.32 -1.22 20.92
CA LYS A 190 4.88 -1.20 21.18
C LYS A 190 4.19 -0.26 20.20
N PRO A 191 2.95 -0.57 19.77
CA PRO A 191 2.15 0.36 19.00
C PRO A 191 1.91 1.67 19.77
N VAL A 192 1.90 2.77 19.04
CA VAL A 192 1.60 4.10 19.56
C VAL A 192 0.32 4.60 18.91
N ALA A 193 -0.70 4.94 19.69
CA ALA A 193 -1.89 5.60 19.20
C ALA A 193 -1.55 7.06 18.84
N LEU A 194 -1.76 7.42 17.57
CA LEU A 194 -1.47 8.76 17.05
C LEU A 194 -2.66 9.69 17.28
N LEU A 195 -3.83 9.28 16.81
CA LEU A 195 -5.06 10.07 16.84
C LEU A 195 -6.25 9.17 16.48
N ALA A 196 -7.47 9.60 16.80
CA ALA A 196 -8.67 8.89 16.36
C ALA A 196 -8.72 8.84 14.82
N THR A 197 -9.09 7.70 14.23
CA THR A 197 -9.23 7.58 12.77
C THR A 197 -10.30 8.54 12.24
N ALA A 198 -10.04 9.17 11.10
CA ALA A 198 -10.99 10.12 10.52
C ALA A 198 -12.14 9.44 9.78
N GLY A 199 -11.93 8.22 9.30
CA GLY A 199 -12.92 7.48 8.53
C GLY A 199 -12.51 6.01 8.32
N PRO A 200 -13.28 5.27 7.53
CA PRO A 200 -13.01 3.86 7.28
C PRO A 200 -11.84 3.68 6.31
N GLY A 201 -11.22 2.49 6.36
CA GLY A 201 -10.15 2.07 5.48
C GLY A 201 -8.75 2.53 5.91
N ALA A 202 -7.76 2.08 5.17
CA ALA A 202 -6.37 2.42 5.41
C ALA A 202 -6.10 3.91 5.12
N VAL A 203 -5.21 4.51 5.91
CA VAL A 203 -4.65 5.82 5.59
C VAL A 203 -3.72 5.69 4.38
N SER A 204 -3.62 6.75 3.57
CA SER A 204 -2.47 6.91 2.68
C SER A 204 -1.35 7.58 3.47
N ALA A 205 -0.14 7.07 3.35
CA ALA A 205 1.01 7.57 4.10
C ALA A 205 2.21 7.73 3.18
N ILE A 206 2.92 8.86 3.32
CA ILE A 206 4.21 9.11 2.68
C ILE A 206 5.17 9.77 3.68
N ARG A 207 6.47 9.61 3.44
CA ARG A 207 7.50 10.42 4.04
C ARG A 207 7.80 11.58 3.10
N CYS A 208 7.84 12.79 3.61
CA CYS A 208 8.09 13.99 2.82
C CYS A 208 8.77 15.07 3.67
N GLU A 209 9.34 16.06 3.01
CA GLU A 209 9.86 17.26 3.67
C GLU A 209 8.77 18.33 3.78
N LEU A 210 8.53 18.81 5.00
CA LEU A 210 7.67 19.96 5.27
C LEU A 210 8.47 21.02 6.03
N ASP A 211 8.68 22.18 5.44
CA ASP A 211 9.39 23.31 6.02
C ASP A 211 10.80 22.95 6.54
N GLY A 212 11.53 22.11 5.80
CA GLY A 212 12.88 21.65 6.17
C GLY A 212 12.89 20.53 7.21
N HIS A 213 11.73 19.99 7.58
CA HIS A 213 11.61 18.88 8.51
C HIS A 213 11.18 17.60 7.78
N ASP A 214 11.82 16.48 8.14
CA ASP A 214 11.41 15.15 7.70
C ASP A 214 10.13 14.74 8.43
N CYS A 215 9.04 14.61 7.68
CA CYS A 215 7.72 14.36 8.21
C CYS A 215 7.08 13.11 7.60
N THR A 216 6.31 12.41 8.40
CA THR A 216 5.32 11.45 7.93
C THR A 216 3.99 12.17 7.75
N LEU A 217 3.52 12.20 6.50
CA LEU A 217 2.23 12.78 6.13
C LEU A 217 1.21 11.67 5.89
N LEU A 218 0.08 11.81 6.54
CA LEU A 218 -1.08 10.91 6.46
C LEU A 218 -2.23 11.62 5.76
N ALA A 219 -3.00 10.90 4.97
CA ALA A 219 -4.26 11.36 4.41
C ALA A 219 -5.33 10.28 4.46
N GLN A 220 -6.56 10.68 4.70
CA GLN A 220 -7.72 9.78 4.74
C GLN A 220 -8.97 10.54 4.26
N ARG A 221 -9.97 9.80 3.76
CA ARG A 221 -11.32 10.35 3.63
C ARG A 221 -12.00 10.29 4.97
N SER A 222 -12.44 11.44 5.49
CA SER A 222 -13.16 11.52 6.76
C SER A 222 -14.60 11.01 6.65
N ALA A 223 -15.21 10.75 7.80
CA ALA A 223 -16.64 10.41 7.87
C ALA A 223 -17.54 11.56 7.34
N SER A 224 -17.09 12.83 7.42
CA SER A 224 -17.77 13.98 6.83
C SER A 224 -17.68 14.02 5.29
N GLY A 225 -16.90 13.14 4.68
CA GLY A 225 -16.72 13.07 3.24
C GLY A 225 -15.64 13.98 2.69
N ARG A 226 -14.78 14.57 3.51
CA ARG A 226 -13.67 15.42 3.06
C ARG A 226 -12.33 14.68 3.17
N VAL A 227 -11.33 15.12 2.43
CA VAL A 227 -9.96 14.66 2.64
C VAL A 227 -9.41 15.37 3.87
N VAL A 228 -8.83 14.60 4.77
CA VAL A 228 -8.11 15.11 5.94
C VAL A 228 -6.65 14.71 5.86
N PHE A 229 -5.80 15.58 6.36
CA PHE A 229 -4.36 15.40 6.41
C PHE A 229 -3.88 15.56 7.85
N ALA A 230 -2.91 14.74 8.25
CA ALA A 230 -2.17 14.89 9.49
C ALA A 230 -0.69 14.66 9.21
N ALA A 231 0.18 15.43 9.86
CA ALA A 231 1.62 15.26 9.75
C ALA A 231 2.27 15.29 11.12
N TYR A 232 3.37 14.56 11.26
CA TYR A 232 4.23 14.57 12.44
C TYR A 232 5.68 14.31 12.02
N PRO A 233 6.70 14.72 12.84
CA PRO A 233 8.09 14.40 12.53
C PRO A 233 8.28 12.89 12.40
N THR A 234 8.94 12.44 11.32
CA THR A 234 9.09 11.01 11.02
C THR A 234 9.72 10.28 12.20
N GLU A 235 9.08 9.17 12.62
CA GLU A 235 9.48 8.32 13.74
C GLU A 235 9.38 8.96 15.14
N ASP A 236 8.77 10.14 15.26
CA ASP A 236 8.45 10.79 16.54
C ASP A 236 6.94 10.89 16.75
N GLU A 237 6.30 9.75 16.96
CA GLU A 237 4.87 9.64 17.21
C GLU A 237 4.44 10.38 18.49
N ALA A 238 5.38 10.59 19.42
CA ALA A 238 5.14 11.32 20.68
C ALA A 238 4.89 12.82 20.46
N ALA A 239 5.33 13.38 19.34
CA ALA A 239 5.03 14.76 18.95
C ALA A 239 3.53 15.01 18.76
N GLY A 240 2.76 13.94 18.53
CA GLY A 240 1.33 14.00 18.26
C GLY A 240 0.99 14.50 16.87
N ALA A 241 -0.25 14.28 16.46
CA ALA A 241 -0.78 14.71 15.17
C ALA A 241 -2.25 15.12 15.32
N TRP A 242 -2.75 15.90 14.37
CA TRP A 242 -4.17 16.27 14.31
C TRP A 242 -4.62 16.35 12.85
N TRP A 243 -5.91 16.03 12.63
CA TRP A 243 -6.50 16.12 11.30
C TRP A 243 -6.83 17.58 10.92
N THR A 244 -6.48 17.94 9.68
CA THR A 244 -6.88 19.19 9.04
C THR A 244 -7.65 18.86 7.76
N GLU A 245 -8.84 19.40 7.61
CA GLU A 245 -9.68 19.16 6.43
C GLU A 245 -9.24 19.98 5.22
N SER A 246 -9.36 19.38 4.04
CA SER A 246 -9.13 20.01 2.75
C SER A 246 -10.02 19.38 1.68
N GLY A 247 -10.13 20.06 0.55
CA GLY A 247 -10.78 19.53 -0.65
C GLY A 247 -12.30 19.60 -0.68
N PRO A 248 -12.89 19.11 -1.76
CA PRO A 248 -14.34 19.05 -1.95
C PRO A 248 -14.97 17.94 -1.09
N GLY A 249 -16.31 17.94 -1.01
CA GLY A 249 -17.07 16.80 -0.51
C GLY A 249 -16.95 15.62 -1.47
N LEU A 250 -16.66 14.44 -0.93
CA LEU A 250 -16.41 13.21 -1.69
C LEU A 250 -17.44 12.13 -1.34
N PRO A 251 -17.86 11.31 -2.31
CA PRO A 251 -18.74 10.16 -2.04
C PRO A 251 -18.05 9.12 -1.15
N ALA A 252 -18.85 8.19 -0.60
CA ALA A 252 -18.37 7.22 0.40
C ALA A 252 -17.31 6.25 -0.14
N ASP A 253 -17.34 5.96 -1.43
CA ASP A 253 -16.42 5.05 -2.12
C ASP A 253 -15.13 5.72 -2.60
N ALA A 254 -14.95 7.04 -2.37
CA ALA A 254 -13.74 7.76 -2.81
C ALA A 254 -12.48 7.22 -2.14
N LEU A 255 -11.46 7.00 -2.94
CA LEU A 255 -10.14 6.54 -2.52
C LEU A 255 -9.18 7.72 -2.48
N VAL A 256 -8.38 7.80 -1.41
CA VAL A 256 -7.37 8.85 -1.22
C VAL A 256 -5.99 8.25 -1.34
N SER A 257 -5.10 8.93 -2.05
CA SER A 257 -3.69 8.53 -2.19
C SER A 257 -2.77 9.74 -2.11
N LEU A 258 -1.59 9.52 -1.55
CA LEU A 258 -0.49 10.47 -1.48
C LEU A 258 0.69 9.97 -2.30
N ALA A 259 1.42 10.89 -2.89
CA ALA A 259 2.68 10.66 -3.57
C ALA A 259 3.55 11.93 -3.53
N GLU A 260 4.79 11.84 -3.97
CA GLU A 260 5.63 12.97 -4.32
C GLU A 260 5.82 13.03 -5.85
N ASP A 261 5.86 14.23 -6.40
CA ASP A 261 6.24 14.45 -7.80
C ASP A 261 7.77 14.47 -7.98
N ASP A 262 8.24 14.62 -9.20
CA ASP A 262 9.67 14.64 -9.54
C ASP A 262 10.46 15.78 -8.87
N ALA A 263 9.76 16.79 -8.34
CA ALA A 263 10.35 17.90 -7.60
C ALA A 263 10.27 17.71 -6.08
N GLY A 264 9.85 16.53 -5.59
CA GLY A 264 9.65 16.23 -4.18
C GLY A 264 8.44 16.94 -3.55
N ARG A 265 7.51 17.46 -4.37
CA ARG A 265 6.30 18.11 -3.84
C ARG A 265 5.23 17.08 -3.60
N VAL A 266 4.57 17.21 -2.46
CA VAL A 266 3.41 16.38 -2.11
C VAL A 266 2.29 16.55 -3.15
N VAL A 267 1.79 15.43 -3.65
CA VAL A 267 0.60 15.32 -4.50
C VAL A 267 -0.42 14.48 -3.75
N ALA A 268 -1.63 14.99 -3.63
CA ALA A 268 -2.75 14.19 -3.15
C ALA A 268 -3.73 13.94 -4.31
N ALA A 269 -4.21 12.71 -4.37
CA ALA A 269 -5.16 12.26 -5.37
C ALA A 269 -6.41 11.69 -4.73
N THR A 270 -7.56 11.91 -5.34
CA THR A 270 -8.78 11.18 -5.01
C THR A 270 -9.37 10.57 -6.27
N LEU A 271 -9.63 9.28 -6.21
CA LEU A 271 -10.35 8.56 -7.25
C LEU A 271 -11.78 8.31 -6.77
N LEU A 272 -12.73 8.61 -7.63
CA LEU A 272 -14.15 8.33 -7.44
C LEU A 272 -14.53 7.10 -8.27
N PRO A 273 -14.54 5.89 -7.71
CA PRO A 273 -14.76 4.66 -8.50
C PRO A 273 -16.10 4.62 -9.21
N SER A 274 -17.14 5.23 -8.62
CA SER A 274 -18.49 5.27 -9.19
C SER A 274 -18.59 6.08 -10.49
N THR A 275 -17.76 7.10 -10.66
CA THR A 275 -17.75 7.98 -11.86
C THR A 275 -16.49 7.82 -12.71
N GLY A 276 -15.43 7.24 -12.15
CA GLY A 276 -14.09 7.19 -12.74
C GLY A 276 -13.35 8.55 -12.70
N GLU A 277 -13.90 9.53 -12.00
CA GLU A 277 -13.29 10.86 -11.86
C GLU A 277 -12.05 10.79 -10.97
N LEU A 278 -10.98 11.45 -11.41
CA LEU A 278 -9.74 11.62 -10.66
C LEU A 278 -9.54 13.10 -10.37
N LEU A 279 -9.44 13.44 -9.09
CA LEU A 279 -9.10 14.79 -8.65
C LEU A 279 -7.66 14.80 -8.11
N LEU A 280 -6.91 15.84 -8.44
CA LEU A 280 -5.55 16.05 -7.95
C LEU A 280 -5.41 17.41 -7.29
N THR A 281 -4.56 17.47 -6.27
CA THR A 281 -3.99 18.71 -5.73
C THR A 281 -2.51 18.52 -5.46
N ARG A 282 -1.76 19.63 -5.39
CA ARG A 282 -0.33 19.66 -5.08
C ARG A 282 -0.05 20.62 -3.95
N ARG A 283 1.00 20.34 -3.19
CA ARG A 283 1.54 21.31 -2.25
C ARG A 283 2.06 22.54 -3.02
N LYS A 284 1.71 23.71 -2.53
CA LYS A 284 2.26 24.98 -3.00
C LYS A 284 3.67 25.15 -2.44
N ASP A 285 4.41 26.08 -3.06
CA ASP A 285 5.70 26.56 -2.55
C ASP A 285 5.47 27.65 -1.47
N GLU A 286 4.79 27.26 -0.41
CA GLU A 286 4.42 28.07 0.75
C GLU A 286 4.68 27.26 2.03
N PRO A 287 4.90 27.92 3.20
CA PRO A 287 5.10 27.21 4.47
C PRO A 287 3.93 26.27 4.82
N GLY A 288 4.22 25.19 5.50
CA GLY A 288 3.26 24.15 5.92
C GLY A 288 2.78 23.29 4.77
N LEU A 289 1.59 22.74 4.93
CA LEU A 289 0.88 21.93 3.93
C LEU A 289 -0.19 22.76 3.19
N ALA A 290 0.22 23.91 2.62
CA ALA A 290 -0.66 24.67 1.76
C ALA A 290 -0.87 23.93 0.42
N LEU A 291 -2.13 23.64 0.07
CA LEU A 291 -2.48 22.91 -1.14
C LEU A 291 -3.06 23.83 -2.21
N GLU A 292 -2.83 23.50 -3.48
CA GLU A 292 -3.53 24.10 -4.61
C GLU A 292 -5.02 23.74 -4.58
N ALA A 293 -5.81 24.40 -5.44
CA ALA A 293 -7.18 23.96 -5.66
C ALA A 293 -7.21 22.55 -6.27
N TRP A 294 -8.14 21.72 -5.80
CA TRP A 294 -8.38 20.42 -6.40
C TRP A 294 -8.89 20.56 -7.83
N ARG A 295 -8.33 19.77 -8.75
CA ARG A 295 -8.65 19.80 -10.18
C ARG A 295 -8.94 18.39 -10.69
N ALA A 296 -9.98 18.29 -11.51
CA ALA A 296 -10.22 17.07 -12.29
C ALA A 296 -9.12 16.87 -13.35
N VAL A 297 -8.77 15.61 -13.63
CA VAL A 297 -7.71 15.21 -14.57
C VAL A 297 -8.30 14.36 -15.69
#